data_72fd0d12acb88be0164f47ce2f5dc523
#
_entry.id   72fd0d12acb88be0164f47ce2f5dc523
#
_cell.length_a   1.000
_cell.length_b   1.000
_cell.length_c   1.000
_cell.angle_alpha   90.00
_cell.angle_beta   90.00
_cell.angle_gamma   90.00
#
_symmetry.space_group_name_H-M   'P 1'
#
loop_
_entity.id
_entity.type
_entity.pdbx_description
1 polymer ?
#
loop_
_entity_poly.entity_id
_entity_poly.type
_entity_poly.pdbx_seq_one_letter_code
_entity_poly.pdbx_strand_id
1 'polypeptide(L)'
;MRKAFIKKLIELAEKDRRIHLLTGDLGFFVVEPFAERFPDRFLNAGVAEQNMMGMATGMAEAGLIPFVYSIATFATLRPYEFIRNGPVLHNLPVKIVGIGGGVEYSHHGPTHFGLDDVGALRVQPGL
;
A
#
# COMPACT_ATOMS: atom_id res chain seq x y z
N MET A 1 9.60 8.64 -9.53
CA MET A 1 9.71 7.62 -8.46
C MET A 1 8.74 6.43 -8.64
N ARG A 2 7.45 6.62 -8.96
CA ARG A 2 6.44 5.53 -9.07
C ARG A 2 6.85 4.40 -10.02
N LYS A 3 7.29 4.71 -11.24
CA LYS A 3 7.77 3.69 -12.21
C LYS A 3 9.00 2.92 -11.71
N ALA A 4 9.93 3.59 -11.02
CA ALA A 4 11.10 2.94 -10.43
C ALA A 4 10.71 1.96 -9.30
N PHE A 5 9.72 2.32 -8.48
CA PHE A 5 9.16 1.44 -7.45
C PHE A 5 8.57 0.17 -8.07
N ILE A 6 7.68 0.30 -9.06
CA ILE A 6 7.06 -0.87 -9.71
C ILE A 6 8.10 -1.76 -10.39
N LYS A 7 9.07 -1.17 -11.10
CA LYS A 7 10.17 -1.94 -11.70
C LYS A 7 10.92 -2.75 -10.63
N LYS A 8 11.24 -2.12 -9.50
CA LYS A 8 11.94 -2.82 -8.40
C LYS A 8 11.07 -3.88 -7.74
N LEU A 9 9.78 -3.62 -7.58
CA LEU A 9 8.84 -4.59 -7.03
C LEU A 9 8.72 -5.83 -7.91
N ILE A 10 8.69 -5.68 -9.24
CA ILE A 10 8.71 -6.78 -10.21
C ILE A 10 9.98 -7.63 -10.02
N GLU A 11 11.16 -7.00 -9.98
CA GLU A 11 12.43 -7.70 -9.77
C GLU A 11 12.46 -8.51 -8.45
N LEU A 12 11.83 -7.99 -7.39
CA LEU A 12 11.71 -8.69 -6.12
C LEU A 12 10.68 -9.82 -6.19
N ALA A 13 9.54 -9.58 -6.84
CA ALA A 13 8.48 -10.56 -6.99
C ALA A 13 8.86 -11.75 -7.90
N GLU A 14 9.83 -11.56 -8.80
CA GLU A 14 10.43 -12.67 -9.56
C GLU A 14 11.23 -13.63 -8.67
N LYS A 15 11.82 -13.10 -7.59
CA LYS A 15 12.65 -13.86 -6.65
C LYS A 15 11.85 -14.42 -5.47
N ASP A 16 10.77 -13.77 -5.08
CA ASP A 16 9.94 -14.15 -3.95
C ASP A 16 8.45 -14.19 -4.33
N ARG A 17 7.91 -15.38 -4.42
CA ARG A 17 6.50 -15.59 -4.80
C ARG A 17 5.50 -15.11 -3.75
N ARG A 18 5.93 -14.80 -2.54
CA ARG A 18 5.06 -14.27 -1.48
C ARG A 18 4.67 -12.82 -1.71
N ILE A 19 5.39 -12.08 -2.56
CA ILE A 19 5.13 -10.67 -2.83
C ILE A 19 3.87 -10.52 -3.68
N HIS A 20 2.93 -9.75 -3.14
CA HIS A 20 1.66 -9.38 -3.76
C HIS A 20 1.51 -7.86 -3.77
N LEU A 21 0.78 -7.33 -4.75
CA LEU A 21 0.46 -5.90 -4.84
C LEU A 21 -1.05 -5.70 -4.79
N LEU A 22 -1.50 -4.87 -3.85
CA LEU A 22 -2.88 -4.44 -3.71
C LEU A 22 -2.97 -2.94 -4.00
N THR A 23 -3.99 -2.49 -4.74
CA THR A 23 -4.24 -1.07 -4.99
C THR A 23 -5.67 -0.68 -4.66
N GLY A 24 -5.86 0.59 -4.29
CA GLY A 24 -7.16 1.19 -4.00
C GLY A 24 -7.79 1.89 -5.21
N ASP A 25 -7.89 1.19 -6.35
CA ASP A 25 -8.42 1.69 -7.62
C ASP A 25 -7.70 2.94 -8.16
N LEU A 26 -6.39 2.91 -8.07
CA LEU A 26 -5.52 3.97 -8.55
C LEU A 26 -4.16 3.42 -9.03
N GLY A 27 -3.31 4.31 -9.52
CA GLY A 27 -1.99 3.93 -10.02
C GLY A 27 -1.99 3.61 -11.51
N PHE A 28 -3.03 4.03 -12.24
CA PHE A 28 -3.13 3.87 -13.70
C PHE A 28 -1.86 4.31 -14.42
N PHE A 29 -1.45 3.55 -15.43
CA PHE A 29 -0.19 3.69 -16.18
C PHE A 29 1.08 3.43 -15.35
N VAL A 30 0.94 2.89 -14.13
CA VAL A 30 2.05 2.59 -13.22
C VAL A 30 2.04 1.15 -12.75
N VAL A 31 0.88 0.63 -12.29
CA VAL A 31 0.77 -0.70 -11.67
C VAL A 31 0.54 -1.83 -12.69
N GLU A 32 0.11 -1.51 -13.90
CA GLU A 32 -0.22 -2.49 -14.94
C GLU A 32 0.94 -3.43 -15.27
N PRO A 33 2.22 -3.00 -15.37
CA PRO A 33 3.31 -3.93 -15.63
C PRO A 33 3.45 -5.03 -14.56
N PHE A 34 3.09 -4.76 -13.31
CA PHE A 34 3.05 -5.78 -12.27
C PHE A 34 1.84 -6.70 -12.45
N ALA A 35 0.66 -6.13 -12.71
CA ALA A 35 -0.58 -6.89 -12.92
C ALA A 35 -0.48 -7.83 -14.13
N GLU A 36 0.10 -7.38 -15.24
CA GLU A 36 0.33 -8.19 -16.44
C GLU A 36 1.33 -9.33 -16.19
N ARG A 37 2.40 -9.05 -15.43
CA ARG A 37 3.45 -10.03 -15.13
C ARG A 37 3.01 -11.06 -14.10
N PHE A 38 2.18 -10.66 -13.14
CA PHE A 38 1.76 -11.47 -12.00
C PHE A 38 0.24 -11.33 -11.72
N PRO A 39 -0.64 -11.76 -12.65
CA PRO A 39 -2.09 -11.56 -12.49
C PRO A 39 -2.65 -12.19 -11.22
N ASP A 40 -2.11 -13.33 -10.78
CA ASP A 40 -2.53 -14.02 -9.55
C ASP A 40 -2.03 -13.36 -8.25
N ARG A 41 -1.19 -12.34 -8.38
CA ARG A 41 -0.56 -11.64 -7.25
C ARG A 41 -0.85 -10.13 -7.25
N PHE A 42 -1.74 -9.69 -8.13
CA PHE A 42 -2.25 -8.33 -8.18
C PHE A 42 -3.73 -8.30 -7.83
N LEU A 43 -4.12 -7.35 -6.99
CA LEU A 43 -5.49 -7.18 -6.57
C LEU A 43 -5.88 -5.70 -6.54
N ASN A 44 -6.92 -5.32 -7.26
CA ASN A 44 -7.58 -4.03 -7.10
C ASN A 44 -8.72 -4.18 -6.07
N ALA A 45 -8.55 -3.61 -4.89
CA ALA A 45 -9.51 -3.68 -3.79
C ALA A 45 -10.64 -2.64 -3.91
N GLY A 46 -10.63 -1.82 -4.98
CA GLY A 46 -11.51 -0.67 -5.11
C GLY A 46 -11.11 0.49 -4.20
N VAL A 47 -11.87 1.57 -4.20
CA VAL A 47 -11.66 2.74 -3.31
C VAL A 47 -12.11 2.37 -1.89
N ALA A 48 -11.39 1.45 -1.26
CA ALA A 48 -11.73 0.83 0.03
C ALA A 48 -10.47 0.48 0.83
N GLU A 49 -9.68 1.49 1.21
CA GLU A 49 -8.36 1.30 1.83
C GLU A 49 -8.41 0.56 3.17
N GLN A 50 -9.51 0.69 3.92
CA GLN A 50 -9.72 -0.10 5.14
C GLN A 50 -9.83 -1.60 4.82
N ASN A 51 -10.69 -1.95 3.84
CA ASN A 51 -10.81 -3.33 3.38
C ASN A 51 -9.51 -3.85 2.79
N MET A 52 -8.82 -3.05 1.99
CA MET A 52 -7.50 -3.38 1.41
C MET A 52 -6.49 -3.71 2.51
N MET A 53 -6.47 -2.96 3.61
CA MET A 53 -5.58 -3.22 4.74
C MET A 53 -5.98 -4.49 5.51
N GLY A 54 -7.27 -4.73 5.68
CA GLY A 54 -7.78 -5.97 6.28
C GLY A 54 -7.39 -7.21 5.46
N MET A 55 -7.56 -7.13 4.14
CA MET A 55 -7.13 -8.19 3.21
C MET A 55 -5.61 -8.42 3.29
N ALA A 56 -4.81 -7.35 3.27
CA ALA A 56 -3.36 -7.44 3.40
C ALA A 56 -2.94 -8.06 4.74
N THR A 57 -3.64 -7.76 5.82
CA THR A 57 -3.41 -8.39 7.13
C THR A 57 -3.61 -9.91 7.05
N GLY A 58 -4.74 -10.37 6.54
CA GLY A 58 -5.01 -11.80 6.38
C GLY A 58 -4.03 -12.50 5.43
N MET A 59 -3.63 -11.84 4.34
CA MET A 59 -2.59 -12.34 3.44
C MET A 59 -1.24 -12.49 4.15
N ALA A 60 -0.87 -11.53 4.99
CA ALA A 60 0.38 -11.59 5.75
C ALA A 60 0.35 -12.67 6.84
N GLU A 61 -0.78 -12.90 7.50
CA GLU A 61 -0.99 -14.03 8.40
C GLU A 61 -0.85 -15.38 7.68
N ALA A 62 -1.27 -15.44 6.42
CA ALA A 62 -1.08 -16.62 5.57
C ALA A 62 0.36 -16.79 5.04
N GLY A 63 1.30 -15.95 5.46
CA GLY A 63 2.73 -16.03 5.09
C GLY A 63 3.09 -15.28 3.82
N LEU A 64 2.20 -14.45 3.27
CA LEU A 64 2.48 -13.60 2.12
C LEU A 64 3.11 -12.27 2.53
N ILE A 65 3.64 -11.52 1.54
CA ILE A 65 4.24 -10.19 1.73
C ILE A 65 3.46 -9.19 0.87
N PRO A 66 2.34 -8.69 1.37
CA PRO A 66 1.50 -7.76 0.61
C PRO A 66 2.06 -6.33 0.65
N PHE A 67 2.08 -5.68 -0.50
CA PHE A 67 2.30 -4.26 -0.68
C PHE A 67 0.96 -3.59 -0.95
N VAL A 68 0.53 -2.68 -0.09
CA VAL A 68 -0.69 -1.88 -0.25
C VAL A 68 -0.32 -0.51 -0.81
N TYR A 69 -0.88 -0.17 -1.97
CA TYR A 69 -0.50 1.00 -2.75
C TYR A 69 -1.69 1.95 -2.91
N SER A 70 -1.59 3.13 -2.34
CA SER A 70 -2.58 4.21 -2.49
C SER A 70 -1.93 5.59 -2.32
N ILE A 71 -2.71 6.68 -2.44
CA ILE A 71 -2.24 8.02 -2.12
C ILE A 71 -1.89 8.09 -0.63
N ALA A 72 -0.82 8.80 -0.28
CA ALA A 72 -0.24 8.79 1.06
C ALA A 72 -1.29 8.99 2.17
N THR A 73 -2.11 10.04 2.09
CA THR A 73 -3.17 10.29 3.06
C THR A 73 -4.21 9.16 3.12
N PHE A 74 -4.52 8.52 1.98
CA PHE A 74 -5.53 7.45 1.93
C PHE A 74 -4.96 6.09 2.37
N ALA A 75 -3.67 5.82 2.05
CA ALA A 75 -3.00 4.60 2.48
C ALA A 75 -2.76 4.57 3.99
N THR A 76 -2.77 5.72 4.66
CA THR A 76 -2.38 5.85 6.06
C THR A 76 -3.53 6.24 6.98
N LEU A 77 -4.25 7.32 6.67
CA LEU A 77 -5.27 7.85 7.59
C LEU A 77 -6.62 7.12 7.50
N ARG A 78 -7.06 6.75 6.28
CA ARG A 78 -8.31 6.00 6.13
C ARG A 78 -8.27 4.65 6.86
N PRO A 79 -7.23 3.81 6.69
CA PRO A 79 -7.13 2.52 7.36
C PRO A 79 -6.34 2.59 8.67
N TYR A 80 -6.19 3.73 9.31
CA TYR A 80 -5.30 3.89 10.47
C TYR A 80 -5.56 2.87 11.59
N GLU A 81 -6.83 2.65 11.93
CA GLU A 81 -7.21 1.64 12.92
C GLU A 81 -6.87 0.23 12.45
N PHE A 82 -7.12 -0.07 11.18
CA PHE A 82 -6.78 -1.37 10.56
C PHE A 82 -5.28 -1.62 10.55
N ILE A 83 -4.47 -0.59 10.29
CA ILE A 83 -3.00 -0.67 10.40
C ILE A 83 -2.59 -1.01 11.82
N ARG A 84 -3.14 -0.28 12.81
CA ARG A 84 -2.82 -0.47 14.22
C ARG A 84 -3.19 -1.86 14.73
N ASN A 85 -4.43 -2.27 14.48
CA ASN A 85 -5.00 -3.50 15.02
C ASN A 85 -4.65 -4.75 14.19
N GLY A 86 -4.27 -4.58 12.93
CA GLY A 86 -3.82 -5.65 12.03
C GLY A 86 -2.29 -5.79 12.05
N PRO A 87 -1.59 -5.28 11.03
CA PRO A 87 -0.18 -5.57 10.85
C PRO A 87 0.71 -5.11 12.01
N VAL A 88 0.41 -3.99 12.66
CA VAL A 88 1.23 -3.50 13.78
C VAL A 88 1.07 -4.41 14.99
N LEU A 89 -0.17 -4.64 15.45
CA LEU A 89 -0.44 -5.45 16.64
C LEU A 89 0.08 -6.89 16.51
N HIS A 90 0.01 -7.45 15.32
CA HIS A 90 0.42 -8.84 15.02
C HIS A 90 1.83 -8.94 14.44
N ASN A 91 2.57 -7.83 14.32
CA ASN A 91 3.93 -7.77 13.77
C ASN A 91 4.04 -8.44 12.38
N LEU A 92 3.14 -8.09 11.48
CA LEU A 92 3.02 -8.70 10.15
C LEU A 92 3.77 -7.91 9.06
N PRO A 93 4.31 -8.56 8.03
CA PRO A 93 5.15 -7.94 7.01
C PRO A 93 4.34 -7.20 5.92
N VAL A 94 3.31 -6.45 6.27
CA VAL A 94 2.56 -5.59 5.33
C VAL A 94 3.40 -4.37 4.99
N LYS A 95 3.53 -4.07 3.70
CA LYS A 95 4.26 -2.89 3.20
C LYS A 95 3.29 -1.82 2.75
N ILE A 96 3.28 -0.68 3.43
CA ILE A 96 2.39 0.45 3.13
C ILE A 96 3.13 1.40 2.18
N VAL A 97 2.57 1.61 0.98
CA VAL A 97 3.15 2.43 -0.07
C VAL A 97 2.25 3.63 -0.32
N GLY A 98 2.58 4.73 0.33
CA GLY A 98 1.91 6.03 0.12
C GLY A 98 2.56 6.80 -1.02
N ILE A 99 1.80 7.14 -2.06
CA ILE A 99 2.27 8.01 -3.15
C ILE A 99 1.77 9.43 -2.97
N GLY A 100 2.47 10.41 -3.53
CA GLY A 100 2.04 11.80 -3.49
C GLY A 100 2.12 12.42 -2.10
N GLY A 101 3.20 12.14 -1.36
CA GLY A 101 3.46 12.77 -0.07
C GLY A 101 3.63 14.29 -0.18
N GLY A 102 3.44 14.99 0.95
CA GLY A 102 3.45 16.44 0.96
C GLY A 102 2.28 17.04 0.18
N VAL A 103 2.56 17.95 -0.71
CA VAL A 103 1.56 18.66 -1.54
C VAL A 103 1.62 18.26 -3.03
N GLU A 104 2.11 17.07 -3.35
CA GLU A 104 2.23 16.61 -4.76
C GLU A 104 0.87 16.67 -5.49
N TYR A 105 -0.22 16.40 -4.78
CA TYR A 105 -1.59 16.51 -5.29
C TYR A 105 -2.28 17.85 -4.98
N SER A 106 -1.51 18.96 -4.94
CA SER A 106 -2.03 20.29 -4.57
C SER A 106 -3.27 20.73 -5.34
N HIS A 107 -3.37 20.36 -6.62
CA HIS A 107 -4.51 20.66 -7.48
C HIS A 107 -5.83 19.98 -7.05
N HIS A 108 -5.76 18.94 -6.23
CA HIS A 108 -6.93 18.30 -5.62
C HIS A 108 -7.30 18.88 -4.25
N GLY A 109 -6.49 19.78 -3.70
CA GLY A 109 -6.73 20.45 -2.43
C GLY A 109 -6.33 19.63 -1.19
N PRO A 110 -6.67 20.15 0.00
CA PRO A 110 -6.21 19.61 1.30
C PRO A 110 -6.56 18.15 1.56
N THR A 111 -7.63 17.64 0.95
CA THR A 111 -8.06 16.24 1.11
C THR A 111 -7.05 15.22 0.57
N HIS A 112 -6.12 15.68 -0.27
CA HIS A 112 -5.09 14.84 -0.92
C HIS A 112 -3.66 15.14 -0.41
N PHE A 113 -3.51 16.07 0.54
CA PHE A 113 -2.19 16.36 1.10
C PHE A 113 -1.72 15.23 2.03
N GLY A 114 -0.48 14.81 1.89
CA GLY A 114 0.18 13.86 2.76
C GLY A 114 1.15 14.61 3.69
N LEU A 115 0.63 15.40 4.63
CA LEU A 115 1.43 16.20 5.56
C LEU A 115 1.53 15.56 6.96
N ASP A 116 0.54 14.78 7.32
CA ASP A 116 0.34 14.17 8.64
C ASP A 116 0.52 12.64 8.63
N ASP A 117 0.68 12.04 7.47
CA ASP A 117 0.85 10.60 7.27
C ASP A 117 2.02 10.02 8.08
N VAL A 118 3.22 10.59 7.96
CA VAL A 118 4.40 10.17 8.71
C VAL A 118 4.21 10.42 10.21
N GLY A 119 3.64 11.59 10.58
CA GLY A 119 3.36 11.93 11.99
C GLY A 119 2.42 10.94 12.64
N ALA A 120 1.35 10.55 11.95
CA ALA A 120 0.38 9.59 12.44
C ALA A 120 0.95 8.16 12.56
N LEU A 121 1.75 7.73 11.58
CA LEU A 121 2.26 6.35 11.57
C LEU A 121 3.48 6.14 12.48
N ARG A 122 4.38 7.11 12.62
CA ARG A 122 5.60 6.95 13.43
C ARG A 122 5.36 6.66 14.92
N VAL A 123 4.14 6.89 15.43
CA VAL A 123 3.78 6.55 16.81
C VAL A 123 3.39 5.08 16.97
N GLN A 124 3.26 4.35 15.88
CA GLN A 124 2.95 2.93 15.90
C GLN A 124 4.23 2.12 16.14
N PRO A 125 4.27 1.22 17.14
CA PRO A 125 5.48 0.46 17.43
C PRO A 125 5.80 -0.52 16.29
N GLY A 126 7.04 -0.47 15.82
CA GLY A 126 7.54 -1.38 14.78
C GLY A 126 7.20 -1.02 13.34
N LEU A 127 6.58 0.15 13.11
CA LEU A 127 6.25 0.62 11.76
C LEU A 127 7.33 1.54 11.20
#